data_67d47a857323bba254d87184c133151b
#
_entry.id   67d47a857323bba254d87184c133151b
#
_cell.length_a   1.000
_cell.length_b   1.000
_cell.length_c   1.000
_cell.angle_alpha   90.00
_cell.angle_beta   90.00
_cell.angle_gamma   90.00
#
_symmetry.space_group_name_H-M   'P 1'
#
loop_
_entity.id
_entity.type
_entity.pdbx_description
1 polymer ?
#
loop_
_entity_poly.entity_id
_entity_poly.type
_entity_poly.pdbx_seq_one_letter_code
_entity_poly.pdbx_strand_id
1 'polypeptide(L)'
;MRMFRTPLPWLAGLLVAYLLIPLVAFLVRAPGQGGAATAAPGVGDALRTSLITATISTAIVTLLGVPLGYLLARSSSRTAGALGIAVQLPLALPPLMSGILLIYLVGPYTTIGQFFHGGLTDSAAGIVLAQCFVAAPFLVVSARSAFAAVDPAQLDVAATLGHGVLSRTLRVALPIAARGIRAGMLLAWLRAFGEFGATIVLAYHPYTLPVFTYVQFSSTGLAATTVPVLVTLGAALVVLLIADRGPARRAHRRRAVRLPVPRPPAPSQGPVLDFRLTARLGSFHLGVEHRGEGRNLAILGASGSGKSATLRLLAGVLPTHGAHSHITLGGRDLAALPAEHRGIGYLPQHPTLLPHLRVWEQVTFGVGSDPALAAFWLDRLKLTELADRYPDQLSGGQARRVGLARALAREPRLLLLDEPFAGLDAPVRDELRRLLRTVLRETALTSVLVTHDPDDAALLSQDTLLFADGAVLQDGATRAVLTHPAGPSAARLLGVRNIGQGYVNADGVLESGALRIALPDRIPTAPTAVAWCVQPHDVRLAAAGGIEAVVDDVAHLGPVAELILRLDDGAELTMTVPAGQEPGLGERCRVEVPAEAVIVWPTMAGEQPLAMVS
;
A
#
# COMPACT_ATOMS: atom_id res chain seq x y z
N MET A 1 -4.30 -18.70 29.35
CA MET A 1 -5.36 -18.94 30.36
C MET A 1 -6.34 -17.79 30.62
N ARG A 2 -6.13 -16.55 30.16
CA ARG A 2 -7.10 -15.43 30.35
C ARG A 2 -8.26 -15.39 29.35
N MET A 3 -8.20 -16.11 28.23
CA MET A 3 -9.21 -16.10 27.16
C MET A 3 -10.55 -16.79 27.54
N PHE A 4 -10.56 -17.67 28.55
CA PHE A 4 -11.76 -18.41 28.99
C PHE A 4 -12.61 -17.68 30.03
N ARG A 5 -12.25 -16.44 30.42
CA ARG A 5 -13.04 -15.61 31.39
C ARG A 5 -14.09 -14.72 30.72
N THR A 6 -14.15 -14.69 29.39
CA THR A 6 -15.16 -13.94 28.64
C THR A 6 -16.30 -14.88 28.20
N PRO A 7 -17.52 -14.40 27.98
CA PRO A 7 -18.63 -15.22 27.48
C PRO A 7 -18.44 -15.73 26.05
N LEU A 8 -17.47 -15.16 25.31
CA LEU A 8 -17.20 -15.45 23.89
C LEU A 8 -16.92 -16.95 23.60
N PRO A 9 -16.03 -17.65 24.34
CA PRO A 9 -15.78 -19.07 24.11
C PRO A 9 -17.01 -19.94 24.36
N TRP A 10 -17.85 -19.60 25.32
CA TRP A 10 -19.07 -20.34 25.63
C TRP A 10 -20.13 -20.20 24.53
N LEU A 11 -20.29 -18.97 23.99
CA LEU A 11 -21.17 -18.74 22.83
C LEU A 11 -20.67 -19.47 21.59
N ALA A 12 -19.37 -19.42 21.32
CA ALA A 12 -18.76 -20.19 20.24
C ALA A 12 -18.95 -21.71 20.42
N GLY A 13 -18.76 -22.22 21.65
CA GLY A 13 -18.98 -23.62 22.00
C GLY A 13 -20.42 -24.06 21.79
N LEU A 14 -21.40 -23.21 22.13
CA LEU A 14 -22.81 -23.48 21.91
C LEU A 14 -23.16 -23.65 20.43
N LEU A 15 -22.61 -22.77 19.56
CA LEU A 15 -22.81 -22.86 18.11
C LEU A 15 -22.17 -24.13 17.55
N VAL A 16 -20.95 -24.45 17.97
CA VAL A 16 -20.27 -25.68 17.55
C VAL A 16 -21.07 -26.91 17.98
N ALA A 17 -21.55 -26.94 19.23
CA ALA A 17 -22.40 -28.03 19.73
C ALA A 17 -23.69 -28.15 18.89
N TYR A 18 -24.39 -27.04 18.62
CA TYR A 18 -25.58 -27.02 17.78
C TYR A 18 -25.31 -27.61 16.37
N LEU A 19 -24.19 -27.31 15.76
CA LEU A 19 -23.82 -27.83 14.43
C LEU A 19 -23.43 -29.31 14.46
N LEU A 20 -22.80 -29.78 15.53
CA LEU A 20 -22.31 -31.16 15.64
C LEU A 20 -23.38 -32.15 16.15
N ILE A 21 -24.32 -31.72 17.00
CA ILE A 21 -25.33 -32.60 17.58
C ILE A 21 -26.13 -33.40 16.51
N PRO A 22 -26.64 -32.78 15.42
CA PRO A 22 -27.39 -33.54 14.39
C PRO A 22 -26.49 -34.58 13.70
N LEU A 23 -25.21 -34.26 13.44
CA LEU A 23 -24.25 -35.19 12.82
C LEU A 23 -23.97 -36.39 13.75
N VAL A 24 -23.73 -36.11 15.02
CA VAL A 24 -23.50 -37.16 16.02
C VAL A 24 -24.75 -38.03 16.19
N ALA A 25 -25.96 -37.41 16.32
CA ALA A 25 -27.20 -38.12 16.42
C ALA A 25 -27.48 -39.05 15.24
N PHE A 26 -27.15 -38.57 14.02
CA PHE A 26 -27.24 -39.39 12.83
C PHE A 26 -26.25 -40.58 12.90
N LEU A 27 -24.97 -40.34 13.18
CA LEU A 27 -23.96 -41.41 13.25
C LEU A 27 -24.23 -42.47 14.33
N VAL A 28 -24.83 -42.05 15.47
CA VAL A 28 -25.22 -42.98 16.54
C VAL A 28 -26.43 -43.85 16.16
N ARG A 29 -27.39 -43.29 15.40
CA ARG A 29 -28.62 -44.00 15.02
C ARG A 29 -28.49 -44.79 13.72
N ALA A 30 -27.56 -44.43 12.82
CA ALA A 30 -27.33 -45.07 11.52
C ALA A 30 -27.09 -46.62 11.63
N PRO A 31 -26.27 -47.13 12.56
CA PRO A 31 -26.07 -48.58 12.71
C PRO A 31 -27.30 -49.36 13.12
N GLY A 32 -28.22 -48.79 13.90
CA GLY A 32 -29.46 -49.43 14.39
C GLY A 32 -30.52 -49.66 13.29
N GLN A 33 -30.37 -49.05 12.14
CA GLN A 33 -31.32 -49.19 11.01
C GLN A 33 -30.80 -50.19 9.95
N GLY A 34 -29.81 -51.00 10.28
CA GLY A 34 -28.98 -51.83 9.40
C GLY A 34 -29.61 -53.01 8.69
N GLY A 35 -30.93 -53.23 8.74
CA GLY A 35 -31.58 -54.31 7.97
C GLY A 35 -31.85 -53.95 6.48
N ALA A 36 -31.98 -52.68 6.16
CA ALA A 36 -32.27 -52.19 4.81
C ALA A 36 -31.06 -51.47 4.14
N ALA A 37 -29.95 -51.32 4.88
CA ALA A 37 -28.80 -50.50 4.46
C ALA A 37 -27.85 -51.17 3.46
N THR A 38 -28.12 -52.43 3.06
CA THR A 38 -27.11 -53.26 2.36
C THR A 38 -27.06 -53.05 0.85
N ALA A 39 -27.98 -52.37 0.22
CA ALA A 39 -27.85 -52.01 -1.20
C ALA A 39 -28.81 -50.87 -1.54
N ALA A 40 -28.31 -49.64 -1.62
CA ALA A 40 -28.96 -48.59 -2.40
C ALA A 40 -28.39 -48.65 -3.83
N PRO A 41 -28.97 -49.47 -4.75
CA PRO A 41 -28.46 -49.56 -6.11
C PRO A 41 -28.56 -48.17 -6.73
N GLY A 42 -27.50 -47.73 -7.41
CA GLY A 42 -27.41 -46.38 -8.00
C GLY A 42 -26.71 -45.30 -7.16
N VAL A 43 -26.38 -45.53 -5.87
CA VAL A 43 -25.61 -44.55 -5.06
C VAL A 43 -24.25 -44.22 -5.70
N GLY A 44 -23.57 -45.24 -6.27
CA GLY A 44 -22.28 -45.05 -6.94
C GLY A 44 -22.39 -44.15 -8.18
N ASP A 45 -23.42 -44.34 -8.98
CA ASP A 45 -23.68 -43.50 -10.19
C ASP A 45 -24.09 -42.09 -9.80
N ALA A 46 -24.91 -41.93 -8.78
CA ALA A 46 -25.32 -40.62 -8.28
C ALA A 46 -24.12 -39.87 -7.65
N LEU A 47 -23.24 -40.54 -6.93
CA LEU A 47 -21.99 -39.97 -6.42
C LEU A 47 -21.08 -39.52 -7.57
N ARG A 48 -20.87 -40.42 -8.57
CA ARG A 48 -20.06 -40.08 -9.76
C ARG A 48 -20.60 -38.89 -10.50
N THR A 49 -21.92 -38.84 -10.73
CA THR A 49 -22.60 -37.69 -11.37
C THR A 49 -22.34 -36.41 -10.55
N SER A 50 -22.56 -36.44 -9.25
CA SER A 50 -22.34 -35.25 -8.39
C SER A 50 -20.90 -34.78 -8.40
N LEU A 51 -19.92 -35.70 -8.29
CA LEU A 51 -18.50 -35.34 -8.30
C LEU A 51 -18.08 -34.72 -9.62
N ILE A 52 -18.47 -35.31 -10.75
CA ILE A 52 -18.11 -34.83 -12.08
C ILE A 52 -18.76 -33.47 -12.34
N THR A 53 -20.08 -33.35 -12.14
CA THR A 53 -20.80 -32.11 -12.44
C THR A 53 -20.38 -30.96 -11.52
N ALA A 54 -20.20 -31.19 -10.21
CA ALA A 54 -19.71 -30.17 -9.27
C ALA A 54 -18.29 -29.68 -9.62
N THR A 55 -17.42 -30.60 -10.07
CA THR A 55 -16.06 -30.25 -10.48
C THR A 55 -16.06 -29.44 -11.77
N ILE A 56 -16.85 -29.85 -12.77
CA ILE A 56 -17.01 -29.10 -14.04
C ILE A 56 -17.61 -27.71 -13.76
N SER A 57 -18.68 -27.65 -12.98
CA SER A 57 -19.34 -26.38 -12.60
C SER A 57 -18.37 -25.44 -11.90
N THR A 58 -17.59 -25.95 -10.92
CA THR A 58 -16.60 -25.16 -10.22
C THR A 58 -15.48 -24.67 -11.14
N ALA A 59 -15.03 -25.50 -12.09
CA ALA A 59 -14.04 -25.11 -13.08
C ALA A 59 -14.54 -23.97 -13.98
N ILE A 60 -15.77 -24.08 -14.49
CA ILE A 60 -16.42 -23.04 -15.31
C ILE A 60 -16.56 -21.74 -14.50
N VAL A 61 -17.12 -21.83 -13.30
CA VAL A 61 -17.31 -20.68 -12.40
C VAL A 61 -15.97 -20.05 -12.03
N THR A 62 -14.90 -20.85 -11.85
CA THR A 62 -13.56 -20.33 -11.58
C THR A 62 -12.98 -19.57 -12.77
N LEU A 63 -13.09 -20.17 -13.96
CA LEU A 63 -12.58 -19.56 -15.19
C LEU A 63 -13.22 -18.20 -15.48
N LEU A 64 -14.51 -18.06 -15.24
CA LEU A 64 -15.28 -16.84 -15.53
C LEU A 64 -15.37 -15.92 -14.29
N GLY A 65 -15.53 -16.48 -13.12
CA GLY A 65 -15.78 -15.73 -11.88
C GLY A 65 -14.53 -15.07 -11.29
N VAL A 66 -13.33 -15.65 -11.47
CA VAL A 66 -12.09 -15.02 -10.96
C VAL A 66 -11.77 -13.73 -11.72
N PRO A 67 -11.79 -13.67 -13.07
CA PRO A 67 -11.67 -12.42 -13.81
C PRO A 67 -12.75 -11.40 -13.45
N LEU A 68 -14.01 -11.83 -13.31
CA LEU A 68 -15.10 -10.96 -12.89
C LEU A 68 -14.86 -10.39 -11.49
N GLY A 69 -14.44 -11.22 -10.53
CA GLY A 69 -14.06 -10.79 -9.19
C GLY A 69 -12.94 -9.74 -9.19
N TYR A 70 -11.94 -9.91 -10.06
CA TYR A 70 -10.87 -8.93 -10.25
C TYR A 70 -11.39 -7.60 -10.77
N LEU A 71 -12.22 -7.62 -11.81
CA LEU A 71 -12.83 -6.40 -12.39
C LEU A 71 -13.69 -5.66 -11.36
N LEU A 72 -14.53 -6.39 -10.62
CA LEU A 72 -15.38 -5.82 -9.56
C LEU A 72 -14.56 -5.25 -8.37
N ALA A 73 -13.39 -5.81 -8.08
CA ALA A 73 -12.51 -5.32 -7.02
C ALA A 73 -11.78 -4.03 -7.40
N ARG A 74 -11.52 -3.82 -8.71
CA ARG A 74 -10.69 -2.70 -9.21
C ARG A 74 -11.48 -1.56 -9.82
N SER A 75 -12.77 -1.74 -10.05
CA SER A 75 -13.64 -0.72 -10.64
C SER A 75 -14.51 -0.06 -9.58
N SER A 76 -14.49 1.27 -9.54
CA SER A 76 -15.39 2.09 -8.73
C SER A 76 -16.60 2.62 -9.52
N SER A 77 -16.82 2.12 -10.75
CA SER A 77 -17.91 2.59 -11.60
C SER A 77 -19.28 2.14 -11.07
N ARG A 78 -20.31 2.93 -11.35
CA ARG A 78 -21.70 2.59 -11.02
C ARG A 78 -22.14 1.27 -11.68
N THR A 79 -21.65 1.01 -12.87
CA THR A 79 -21.93 -0.24 -13.62
C THR A 79 -21.31 -1.46 -12.91
N ALA A 80 -20.08 -1.37 -12.41
CA ALA A 80 -19.47 -2.44 -11.63
C ALA A 80 -20.23 -2.68 -10.31
N GLY A 81 -20.73 -1.62 -9.68
CA GLY A 81 -21.59 -1.73 -8.48
C GLY A 81 -22.87 -2.49 -8.79
N ALA A 82 -23.59 -2.12 -9.85
CA ALA A 82 -24.82 -2.80 -10.28
C ALA A 82 -24.56 -4.27 -10.65
N LEU A 83 -23.49 -4.56 -11.39
CA LEU A 83 -23.08 -5.92 -11.72
C LEU A 83 -22.73 -6.74 -10.47
N GLY A 84 -22.07 -6.12 -9.49
CA GLY A 84 -21.77 -6.76 -8.21
C GLY A 84 -23.03 -7.15 -7.42
N ILE A 85 -24.10 -6.35 -7.48
CA ILE A 85 -25.40 -6.67 -6.89
C ILE A 85 -26.06 -7.80 -7.71
N ALA A 86 -26.08 -7.69 -9.03
CA ALA A 86 -26.69 -8.69 -9.91
C ALA A 86 -26.09 -10.10 -9.71
N VAL A 87 -24.79 -10.20 -9.53
CA VAL A 87 -24.10 -11.47 -9.22
C VAL A 87 -24.54 -12.06 -7.88
N GLN A 88 -25.00 -11.25 -6.95
CA GLN A 88 -25.43 -11.71 -5.63
C GLN A 88 -26.92 -12.08 -5.58
N LEU A 89 -27.74 -11.70 -6.57
CA LEU A 89 -29.17 -12.02 -6.59
C LEU A 89 -29.48 -13.52 -6.41
N PRO A 90 -28.73 -14.47 -7.02
CA PRO A 90 -28.99 -15.90 -6.80
C PRO A 90 -28.86 -16.34 -5.33
N LEU A 91 -28.09 -15.61 -4.47
CA LEU A 91 -28.01 -15.93 -3.05
C LEU A 91 -29.30 -15.62 -2.29
N ALA A 92 -30.06 -14.63 -2.76
CA ALA A 92 -31.34 -14.25 -2.15
C ALA A 92 -32.51 -15.13 -2.60
N LEU A 93 -32.33 -15.91 -3.68
CA LEU A 93 -33.37 -16.77 -4.21
C LEU A 93 -33.37 -18.15 -3.53
N PRO A 94 -34.54 -18.65 -3.11
CA PRO A 94 -34.65 -20.05 -2.73
C PRO A 94 -34.17 -20.97 -3.88
N PRO A 95 -33.42 -22.04 -3.59
CA PRO A 95 -32.82 -22.88 -4.64
C PRO A 95 -33.81 -23.42 -5.68
N LEU A 96 -35.02 -23.74 -5.26
CA LEU A 96 -36.10 -24.20 -6.17
C LEU A 96 -36.51 -23.10 -7.16
N MET A 97 -36.59 -21.84 -6.70
CA MET A 97 -36.89 -20.71 -7.58
C MET A 97 -35.77 -20.48 -8.61
N SER A 98 -34.53 -20.73 -8.25
CA SER A 98 -33.41 -20.68 -9.18
C SER A 98 -33.58 -21.68 -10.32
N GLY A 99 -34.04 -22.89 -10.03
CA GLY A 99 -34.37 -23.90 -11.05
C GLY A 99 -35.50 -23.44 -11.99
N ILE A 100 -36.57 -22.85 -11.44
CA ILE A 100 -37.68 -22.31 -12.22
C ILE A 100 -37.22 -21.20 -13.16
N LEU A 101 -36.38 -20.25 -12.67
CA LEU A 101 -35.83 -19.19 -13.50
C LEU A 101 -34.98 -19.74 -14.64
N LEU A 102 -34.22 -20.80 -14.39
CA LEU A 102 -33.42 -21.44 -15.43
C LEU A 102 -34.29 -22.16 -16.48
N ILE A 103 -35.45 -22.75 -16.10
CA ILE A 103 -36.38 -23.30 -17.06
C ILE A 103 -36.93 -22.21 -17.98
N TYR A 104 -37.26 -21.02 -17.48
CA TYR A 104 -37.66 -19.89 -18.33
C TYR A 104 -36.56 -19.45 -19.30
N LEU A 105 -35.31 -19.74 -19.02
CA LEU A 105 -34.17 -19.39 -19.87
C LEU A 105 -33.85 -20.50 -20.89
N VAL A 106 -33.74 -21.76 -20.42
CA VAL A 106 -33.21 -22.89 -21.22
C VAL A 106 -34.18 -24.05 -21.36
N GLY A 107 -35.43 -23.91 -20.89
CA GLY A 107 -36.45 -24.94 -21.02
C GLY A 107 -36.76 -25.29 -22.49
N PRO A 108 -37.32 -26.48 -22.77
CA PRO A 108 -37.43 -27.02 -24.11
C PRO A 108 -38.26 -26.14 -25.07
N TYR A 109 -39.13 -25.27 -24.54
CA TYR A 109 -39.98 -24.35 -25.33
C TYR A 109 -39.38 -22.95 -25.49
N THR A 110 -38.22 -22.67 -24.91
CA THR A 110 -37.54 -21.39 -25.06
C THR A 110 -36.66 -21.37 -26.32
N THR A 111 -36.32 -20.18 -26.83
CA THR A 111 -35.45 -20.05 -28.01
C THR A 111 -34.08 -20.74 -27.79
N ILE A 112 -33.50 -20.59 -26.59
CA ILE A 112 -32.22 -21.22 -26.23
C ILE A 112 -32.41 -22.73 -26.11
N GLY A 113 -33.46 -23.20 -25.45
CA GLY A 113 -33.74 -24.62 -25.28
C GLY A 113 -33.97 -25.33 -26.62
N GLN A 114 -34.70 -24.70 -27.54
CA GLN A 114 -34.91 -25.22 -28.89
C GLN A 114 -33.60 -25.28 -29.69
N PHE A 115 -32.75 -24.28 -29.58
CA PHE A 115 -31.45 -24.29 -30.24
C PHE A 115 -30.60 -25.51 -29.83
N PHE A 116 -30.66 -25.91 -28.56
CA PHE A 116 -30.00 -27.12 -28.04
C PHE A 116 -30.88 -28.40 -28.12
N HIS A 117 -31.95 -28.40 -28.85
CA HIS A 117 -32.89 -29.55 -29.02
C HIS A 117 -33.40 -30.09 -27.67
N GLY A 118 -33.61 -29.24 -26.68
CA GLY A 118 -34.02 -29.62 -25.33
C GLY A 118 -32.91 -30.25 -24.45
N GLY A 119 -31.71 -30.44 -24.98
CA GLY A 119 -30.61 -31.11 -24.30
C GLY A 119 -30.01 -30.37 -23.09
N LEU A 120 -30.54 -29.17 -22.74
CA LEU A 120 -30.17 -28.42 -21.54
C LEU A 120 -31.09 -28.72 -20.34
N THR A 121 -32.13 -29.55 -20.51
CA THR A 121 -33.00 -30.05 -19.46
C THR A 121 -32.86 -31.56 -19.34
N ASP A 122 -33.11 -32.11 -18.14
CA ASP A 122 -32.98 -33.55 -17.84
C ASP A 122 -31.66 -34.16 -18.37
N SER A 123 -30.55 -33.47 -18.13
CA SER A 123 -29.24 -33.83 -18.64
C SER A 123 -28.11 -33.41 -17.68
N ALA A 124 -26.93 -34.00 -17.86
CA ALA A 124 -25.74 -33.57 -17.11
C ALA A 124 -25.39 -32.09 -17.39
N ALA A 125 -25.69 -31.59 -18.60
CA ALA A 125 -25.50 -30.18 -18.92
C ALA A 125 -26.44 -29.27 -18.12
N GLY A 126 -27.70 -29.67 -17.95
CA GLY A 126 -28.67 -28.98 -17.07
C GLY A 126 -28.23 -28.95 -15.61
N ILE A 127 -27.70 -30.08 -15.10
CA ILE A 127 -27.16 -30.12 -13.74
C ILE A 127 -26.02 -29.11 -13.61
N VAL A 128 -25.05 -29.12 -14.55
CA VAL A 128 -23.90 -28.16 -14.52
C VAL A 128 -24.40 -26.71 -14.58
N LEU A 129 -25.40 -26.41 -15.38
CA LEU A 129 -25.99 -25.07 -15.51
C LEU A 129 -26.60 -24.61 -14.17
N ALA A 130 -27.42 -25.48 -13.53
CA ALA A 130 -28.02 -25.22 -12.22
C ALA A 130 -26.94 -24.98 -11.14
N GLN A 131 -25.96 -25.85 -11.12
CA GLN A 131 -24.85 -25.75 -10.16
C GLN A 131 -24.02 -24.48 -10.38
N CYS A 132 -23.70 -24.11 -11.63
CA CYS A 132 -23.00 -22.85 -11.94
C CYS A 132 -23.78 -21.64 -11.46
N PHE A 133 -25.09 -21.56 -11.71
CA PHE A 133 -25.92 -20.44 -11.32
C PHE A 133 -25.92 -20.22 -9.81
N VAL A 134 -26.01 -21.29 -9.03
CA VAL A 134 -26.09 -21.22 -7.56
C VAL A 134 -24.71 -21.08 -6.90
N ALA A 135 -23.65 -21.64 -7.49
CA ALA A 135 -22.30 -21.62 -6.94
C ALA A 135 -21.49 -20.35 -7.30
N ALA A 136 -21.80 -19.71 -8.44
CA ALA A 136 -21.04 -18.56 -8.94
C ALA A 136 -20.91 -17.42 -7.93
N PRO A 137 -21.95 -16.99 -7.21
CA PRO A 137 -21.83 -15.90 -6.24
C PRO A 137 -20.79 -16.14 -5.15
N PHE A 138 -20.69 -17.38 -4.64
CA PHE A 138 -19.75 -17.74 -3.58
C PHE A 138 -18.30 -17.51 -4.00
N LEU A 139 -17.95 -17.91 -5.22
CA LEU A 139 -16.62 -17.69 -5.77
C LEU A 139 -16.36 -16.23 -6.09
N VAL A 140 -17.30 -15.56 -6.79
CA VAL A 140 -17.11 -14.17 -7.24
C VAL A 140 -16.96 -13.23 -6.05
N VAL A 141 -17.78 -13.37 -4.99
CA VAL A 141 -17.68 -12.57 -3.77
C VAL A 141 -16.35 -12.82 -3.06
N SER A 142 -15.94 -14.08 -2.92
CA SER A 142 -14.65 -14.45 -2.31
C SER A 142 -13.47 -13.91 -3.13
N ALA A 143 -13.50 -14.05 -4.44
CA ALA A 143 -12.45 -13.54 -5.33
C ALA A 143 -12.38 -12.01 -5.29
N ARG A 144 -13.54 -11.31 -5.35
CA ARG A 144 -13.61 -9.85 -5.19
C ARG A 144 -12.96 -9.39 -3.89
N SER A 145 -13.32 -10.00 -2.76
CA SER A 145 -12.75 -9.67 -1.45
C SER A 145 -11.25 -9.93 -1.40
N ALA A 146 -10.80 -11.06 -1.96
CA ALA A 146 -9.37 -11.41 -2.01
C ALA A 146 -8.56 -10.43 -2.87
N PHE A 147 -9.07 -10.00 -4.02
CA PHE A 147 -8.41 -8.99 -4.86
C PHE A 147 -8.49 -7.59 -4.27
N ALA A 148 -9.56 -7.23 -3.57
CA ALA A 148 -9.68 -5.94 -2.89
C ALA A 148 -8.66 -5.79 -1.74
N ALA A 149 -8.25 -6.89 -1.13
CA ALA A 149 -7.22 -6.92 -0.09
C ALA A 149 -5.78 -6.78 -0.63
N VAL A 150 -5.57 -6.83 -1.95
CA VAL A 150 -4.25 -6.61 -2.56
C VAL A 150 -3.94 -5.12 -2.57
N ASP A 151 -2.87 -4.73 -1.88
CA ASP A 151 -2.42 -3.34 -1.79
C ASP A 151 -2.12 -2.77 -3.20
N PRO A 152 -2.78 -1.66 -3.61
CA PRO A 152 -2.49 -0.98 -4.87
C PRO A 152 -1.02 -0.60 -5.05
N ALA A 153 -0.32 -0.24 -3.97
CA ALA A 153 1.09 0.13 -4.02
C ALA A 153 1.99 -1.02 -4.53
N GLN A 154 1.61 -2.29 -4.29
CA GLN A 154 2.34 -3.44 -4.85
C GLN A 154 2.21 -3.53 -6.38
N LEU A 155 1.07 -3.14 -6.92
CA LEU A 155 0.84 -3.09 -8.37
C LEU A 155 1.55 -1.89 -9.01
N ASP A 156 1.59 -0.75 -8.30
CA ASP A 156 2.30 0.46 -8.71
C ASP A 156 3.81 0.18 -8.81
N VAL A 157 4.38 -0.43 -7.78
CA VAL A 157 5.80 -0.84 -7.80
C VAL A 157 6.07 -1.85 -8.92
N ALA A 158 5.21 -2.84 -9.12
CA ALA A 158 5.40 -3.79 -10.21
C ALA A 158 5.32 -3.11 -11.59
N ALA A 159 4.50 -2.05 -11.74
CA ALA A 159 4.47 -1.24 -12.95
C ALA A 159 5.82 -0.56 -13.20
N THR A 160 6.39 0.13 -12.22
CA THR A 160 7.69 0.78 -12.35
C THR A 160 8.82 -0.23 -12.62
N LEU A 161 8.64 -1.49 -12.19
CA LEU A 161 9.53 -2.61 -12.49
C LEU A 161 9.33 -3.21 -13.90
N GLY A 162 8.52 -2.60 -14.77
CA GLY A 162 8.35 -2.98 -16.16
C GLY A 162 7.24 -3.99 -16.42
N HIS A 163 6.42 -4.32 -15.42
CA HIS A 163 5.31 -5.25 -15.60
C HIS A 163 4.08 -4.54 -16.14
N GLY A 164 3.61 -4.90 -17.35
CA GLY A 164 2.34 -4.44 -17.90
C GLY A 164 1.12 -5.01 -17.14
N VAL A 165 -0.08 -4.53 -17.45
CA VAL A 165 -1.32 -4.82 -16.70
C VAL A 165 -1.57 -6.33 -16.50
N LEU A 166 -1.49 -7.14 -17.56
CA LEU A 166 -1.71 -8.59 -17.49
C LEU A 166 -0.65 -9.27 -16.60
N SER A 167 0.62 -8.87 -16.73
CA SER A 167 1.72 -9.41 -15.93
C SER A 167 1.55 -9.08 -14.45
N ARG A 168 1.13 -7.86 -14.10
CA ARG A 168 0.81 -7.46 -12.72
C ARG A 168 -0.34 -8.28 -12.13
N THR A 169 -1.38 -8.52 -12.93
CA THR A 169 -2.51 -9.35 -12.50
C THR A 169 -2.06 -10.78 -12.22
N LEU A 170 -1.31 -11.41 -13.12
CA LEU A 170 -0.93 -12.83 -13.00
C LEU A 170 0.21 -13.07 -12.00
N ARG A 171 1.18 -12.15 -11.89
CA ARG A 171 2.39 -12.36 -11.07
C ARG A 171 2.32 -11.68 -9.69
N VAL A 172 1.41 -10.73 -9.50
CA VAL A 172 1.25 -10.02 -8.23
C VAL A 172 -0.14 -10.24 -7.64
N ALA A 173 -1.20 -9.77 -8.31
CA ALA A 173 -2.54 -9.80 -7.72
C ALA A 173 -3.04 -11.23 -7.49
N LEU A 174 -2.93 -12.10 -8.49
CA LEU A 174 -3.43 -13.47 -8.41
C LEU A 174 -2.71 -14.33 -7.35
N PRO A 175 -1.36 -14.34 -7.24
CA PRO A 175 -0.68 -15.08 -6.18
C PRO A 175 -1.02 -14.61 -4.77
N ILE A 176 -1.21 -13.30 -4.58
CA ILE A 176 -1.57 -12.73 -3.27
C ILE A 176 -3.02 -13.10 -2.93
N ALA A 177 -3.94 -12.98 -3.88
CA ALA A 177 -5.36 -13.32 -3.73
C ALA A 177 -5.62 -14.84 -3.68
N ALA A 178 -4.64 -15.69 -4.06
CA ALA A 178 -4.84 -17.12 -4.29
C ALA A 178 -5.41 -17.89 -3.08
N ARG A 179 -5.08 -17.46 -1.84
CA ARG A 179 -5.65 -18.09 -0.64
C ARG A 179 -7.16 -17.86 -0.55
N GLY A 180 -7.63 -16.64 -0.75
CA GLY A 180 -9.05 -16.30 -0.73
C GLY A 180 -9.80 -16.92 -1.93
N ILE A 181 -9.20 -16.93 -3.11
CA ILE A 181 -9.77 -17.56 -4.30
C ILE A 181 -9.95 -19.07 -4.07
N ARG A 182 -8.95 -19.76 -3.50
CA ARG A 182 -9.06 -21.20 -3.18
C ARG A 182 -10.17 -21.47 -2.16
N ALA A 183 -10.30 -20.64 -1.12
CA ALA A 183 -11.41 -20.75 -0.18
C ALA A 183 -12.77 -20.57 -0.89
N GLY A 184 -12.87 -19.60 -1.78
CA GLY A 184 -14.07 -19.39 -2.61
C GLY A 184 -14.36 -20.56 -3.55
N MET A 185 -13.33 -21.15 -4.15
CA MET A 185 -13.47 -22.37 -4.98
C MET A 185 -14.01 -23.55 -4.19
N LEU A 186 -13.51 -23.74 -2.97
CA LEU A 186 -13.98 -24.80 -2.07
C LEU A 186 -15.45 -24.58 -1.70
N LEU A 187 -15.82 -23.37 -1.33
CA LEU A 187 -17.22 -23.04 -1.00
C LEU A 187 -18.13 -23.24 -2.20
N ALA A 188 -17.72 -22.82 -3.40
CA ALA A 188 -18.47 -23.00 -4.63
C ALA A 188 -18.63 -24.49 -4.97
N TRP A 189 -17.56 -25.29 -4.77
CA TRP A 189 -17.61 -26.72 -5.01
C TRP A 189 -18.56 -27.45 -4.04
N LEU A 190 -18.46 -27.14 -2.73
CA LEU A 190 -19.35 -27.71 -1.72
C LEU A 190 -20.82 -27.32 -1.99
N ARG A 191 -21.03 -26.08 -2.42
CA ARG A 191 -22.37 -25.60 -2.77
C ARG A 191 -22.91 -26.29 -4.03
N ALA A 192 -22.09 -26.49 -5.06
CA ALA A 192 -22.46 -27.23 -6.27
C ALA A 192 -22.72 -28.72 -5.98
N PHE A 193 -21.87 -29.37 -5.18
CA PHE A 193 -22.00 -30.77 -4.79
C PHE A 193 -23.27 -31.05 -4.01
N GLY A 194 -23.63 -30.14 -3.08
CA GLY A 194 -24.84 -30.24 -2.28
C GLY A 194 -26.08 -29.61 -2.92
N GLU A 195 -26.03 -29.22 -4.22
CA GLU A 195 -27.17 -28.59 -4.87
C GLU A 195 -28.29 -29.59 -5.14
N PHE A 196 -29.48 -29.23 -4.67
CA PHE A 196 -30.68 -30.03 -4.78
C PHE A 196 -31.81 -29.30 -5.49
N GLY A 197 -32.15 -28.08 -5.00
CA GLY A 197 -33.39 -27.39 -5.34
C GLY A 197 -33.48 -26.95 -6.82
N ALA A 198 -32.41 -26.39 -7.37
CA ALA A 198 -32.37 -25.99 -8.76
C ALA A 198 -32.22 -27.22 -9.65
N THR A 199 -31.48 -28.23 -9.21
CA THR A 199 -31.22 -29.46 -9.98
C THR A 199 -32.48 -30.31 -10.13
N ILE A 200 -33.26 -30.49 -9.06
CA ILE A 200 -34.50 -31.33 -9.13
C ILE A 200 -35.53 -30.75 -10.09
N VAL A 201 -35.53 -29.44 -10.28
CA VAL A 201 -36.50 -28.74 -11.17
C VAL A 201 -36.02 -28.69 -12.61
N LEU A 202 -34.71 -28.45 -12.86
CA LEU A 202 -34.16 -28.26 -14.21
C LEU A 202 -33.70 -29.58 -14.86
N ALA A 203 -33.10 -30.47 -14.05
CA ALA A 203 -32.45 -31.69 -14.56
C ALA A 203 -32.59 -32.82 -13.54
N TYR A 204 -33.75 -33.46 -13.50
CA TYR A 204 -34.07 -34.54 -12.59
C TYR A 204 -33.19 -35.78 -12.84
N HIS A 205 -32.89 -36.06 -14.10
CA HIS A 205 -31.99 -37.12 -14.52
C HIS A 205 -30.75 -36.55 -15.27
N PRO A 206 -29.56 -37.20 -15.19
CA PRO A 206 -29.21 -38.30 -14.26
C PRO A 206 -29.18 -37.83 -12.80
N TYR A 207 -29.50 -38.71 -11.86
CA TYR A 207 -29.55 -38.35 -10.44
C TYR A 207 -28.22 -37.85 -9.93
N THR A 208 -28.24 -36.66 -9.30
CA THR A 208 -27.19 -36.24 -8.35
C THR A 208 -27.42 -36.89 -7.00
N LEU A 209 -26.40 -36.96 -6.14
CA LEU A 209 -26.49 -37.59 -4.83
C LEU A 209 -27.59 -36.98 -3.94
N PRO A 210 -27.78 -35.63 -3.88
CA PRO A 210 -28.89 -35.01 -3.17
C PRO A 210 -30.25 -35.37 -3.75
N VAL A 211 -30.42 -35.39 -5.07
CA VAL A 211 -31.67 -35.77 -5.74
C VAL A 211 -31.96 -37.25 -5.51
N PHE A 212 -30.97 -38.12 -5.64
CA PHE A 212 -31.08 -39.54 -5.33
C PHE A 212 -31.52 -39.78 -3.87
N THR A 213 -30.89 -39.05 -2.90
CA THR A 213 -31.27 -39.14 -1.49
C THR A 213 -32.72 -38.76 -1.26
N TYR A 214 -33.21 -37.72 -1.93
CA TYR A 214 -34.59 -37.30 -1.85
C TYR A 214 -35.55 -38.36 -2.46
N VAL A 215 -35.22 -38.94 -3.60
CA VAL A 215 -36.01 -40.01 -4.22
C VAL A 215 -36.10 -41.24 -3.29
N GLN A 216 -35.01 -41.66 -2.70
CA GLN A 216 -35.01 -42.73 -1.72
C GLN A 216 -35.84 -42.43 -0.47
N PHE A 217 -35.76 -41.18 0.02
CA PHE A 217 -36.58 -40.72 1.15
C PHE A 217 -38.07 -40.78 0.83
N SER A 218 -38.50 -40.26 -0.34
CA SER A 218 -39.89 -40.18 -0.70
C SER A 218 -40.51 -41.53 -1.14
N SER A 219 -39.70 -42.47 -1.67
CA SER A 219 -40.18 -43.76 -2.11
C SER A 219 -40.10 -44.88 -1.06
N THR A 220 -39.03 -44.90 -0.27
CA THR A 220 -38.68 -46.00 0.63
C THR A 220 -38.61 -45.61 2.11
N GLY A 221 -38.56 -44.29 2.38
CA GLY A 221 -38.54 -43.72 3.73
C GLY A 221 -37.13 -43.47 4.30
N LEU A 222 -37.08 -43.06 5.57
CA LEU A 222 -35.85 -42.55 6.19
C LEU A 222 -34.67 -43.54 6.23
N ALA A 223 -34.95 -44.83 6.44
CA ALA A 223 -33.88 -45.85 6.52
C ALA A 223 -33.04 -45.96 5.25
N ALA A 224 -33.66 -45.82 4.08
CA ALA A 224 -32.95 -45.89 2.78
C ALA A 224 -32.02 -44.72 2.50
N THR A 225 -32.11 -43.62 3.26
CA THR A 225 -31.25 -42.45 3.10
C THR A 225 -29.92 -42.58 3.85
N THR A 226 -29.77 -43.56 4.71
CA THR A 226 -28.57 -43.71 5.57
C THR A 226 -27.27 -43.82 4.76
N VAL A 227 -27.24 -44.66 3.74
CA VAL A 227 -26.04 -44.86 2.89
C VAL A 227 -25.75 -43.62 2.04
N PRO A 228 -26.69 -43.02 1.31
CA PRO A 228 -26.46 -41.78 0.57
C PRO A 228 -25.94 -40.63 1.45
N VAL A 229 -26.48 -40.45 2.67
CA VAL A 229 -26.03 -39.41 3.60
C VAL A 229 -24.61 -39.67 4.10
N LEU A 230 -24.27 -40.91 4.47
CA LEU A 230 -22.90 -41.29 4.86
C LEU A 230 -21.89 -41.04 3.72
N VAL A 231 -22.25 -41.41 2.49
CA VAL A 231 -21.41 -41.17 1.31
C VAL A 231 -21.23 -39.67 1.07
N THR A 232 -22.31 -38.86 1.22
CA THR A 232 -22.24 -37.38 1.09
C THR A 232 -21.30 -36.77 2.12
N LEU A 233 -21.46 -37.15 3.39
CA LEU A 233 -20.61 -36.68 4.49
C LEU A 233 -19.15 -37.12 4.29
N GLY A 234 -18.92 -38.36 3.88
CA GLY A 234 -17.58 -38.89 3.61
C GLY A 234 -16.89 -38.13 2.47
N ALA A 235 -17.62 -37.90 1.33
CA ALA A 235 -17.08 -37.17 0.20
C ALA A 235 -16.77 -35.69 0.57
N ALA A 236 -17.68 -35.03 1.27
CA ALA A 236 -17.46 -33.66 1.75
C ALA A 236 -16.25 -33.57 2.71
N LEU A 237 -16.14 -34.52 3.66
CA LEU A 237 -15.01 -34.56 4.60
C LEU A 237 -13.67 -34.77 3.87
N VAL A 238 -13.62 -35.68 2.91
CA VAL A 238 -12.40 -35.93 2.10
C VAL A 238 -11.98 -34.65 1.37
N VAL A 239 -12.91 -33.94 0.75
CA VAL A 239 -12.61 -32.68 0.03
C VAL A 239 -12.14 -31.60 1.00
N LEU A 240 -12.78 -31.46 2.17
CA LEU A 240 -12.35 -30.52 3.21
C LEU A 240 -10.94 -30.85 3.71
N LEU A 241 -10.62 -32.12 3.98
CA LEU A 241 -9.30 -32.55 4.41
C LEU A 241 -8.22 -32.34 3.33
N ILE A 242 -8.56 -32.53 2.04
CA ILE A 242 -7.66 -32.24 0.92
C ILE A 242 -7.42 -30.73 0.81
N ALA A 243 -8.47 -29.92 0.96
CA ALA A 243 -8.38 -28.48 0.88
C ALA A 243 -7.58 -27.88 2.06
N ASP A 244 -7.74 -28.40 3.27
CA ASP A 244 -6.99 -27.99 4.47
C ASP A 244 -5.50 -28.34 4.34
N ARG A 245 -5.18 -29.45 3.69
CA ARG A 245 -3.82 -29.80 3.27
C ARG A 245 -3.28 -28.92 2.14
N GLY A 246 -3.98 -27.82 1.77
CA GLY A 246 -3.47 -26.81 0.85
C GLY A 246 -2.00 -26.53 1.12
N PRO A 247 -1.17 -25.85 0.28
CA PRO A 247 0.28 -25.77 0.44
C PRO A 247 0.68 -25.15 1.78
N ALA A 248 0.10 -25.73 2.85
CA ALA A 248 0.58 -25.64 4.18
C ALA A 248 2.03 -26.06 4.09
N ARG A 249 2.91 -25.01 4.12
CA ARG A 249 4.26 -25.29 4.55
C ARG A 249 4.81 -26.59 3.91
N ARG A 250 4.81 -26.72 2.61
CA ARG A 250 5.97 -27.32 2.02
C ARG A 250 7.07 -26.52 2.67
N ALA A 251 7.63 -27.08 3.74
CA ALA A 251 8.94 -26.71 4.19
C ALA A 251 9.74 -26.71 2.90
N HIS A 252 9.87 -25.53 2.31
CA HIS A 252 10.55 -25.40 1.04
C HIS A 252 11.89 -25.98 1.38
N ARG A 253 12.18 -27.20 0.89
CA ARG A 253 13.52 -27.75 0.98
C ARG A 253 14.39 -26.57 0.62
N ARG A 254 15.10 -26.03 1.60
CA ARG A 254 15.95 -24.87 1.51
C ARG A 254 17.02 -25.19 0.48
N ARG A 255 16.69 -25.05 -0.78
CA ARG A 255 17.71 -25.05 -1.82
C ARG A 255 18.30 -23.66 -1.71
N ALA A 256 19.46 -23.56 -1.08
CA ALA A 256 20.17 -22.31 -0.94
C ALA A 256 20.25 -21.66 -2.33
N VAL A 257 19.83 -20.40 -2.43
CA VAL A 257 19.93 -19.65 -3.67
C VAL A 257 21.42 -19.51 -3.98
N ARG A 258 21.85 -20.06 -5.11
CA ARG A 258 23.20 -19.79 -5.61
C ARG A 258 23.18 -18.45 -6.32
N LEU A 259 23.77 -17.45 -5.68
CA LEU A 259 23.92 -16.14 -6.28
C LEU A 259 24.98 -16.20 -7.39
N PRO A 260 24.77 -15.53 -8.52
CA PRO A 260 25.79 -15.38 -9.55
C PRO A 260 26.93 -14.47 -9.06
N VAL A 261 28.03 -14.43 -9.79
CA VAL A 261 29.14 -13.51 -9.52
C VAL A 261 28.62 -12.06 -9.65
N PRO A 262 28.82 -11.22 -8.63
CA PRO A 262 28.36 -9.83 -8.66
C PRO A 262 29.02 -9.02 -9.79
N ARG A 263 28.21 -8.24 -10.50
CA ARG A 263 28.68 -7.27 -11.51
C ARG A 263 28.28 -5.86 -11.06
N PRO A 264 29.20 -4.90 -10.92
CA PRO A 264 28.86 -3.53 -10.58
C PRO A 264 28.04 -2.87 -11.70
N PRO A 265 27.21 -1.84 -11.37
CA PRO A 265 26.49 -1.07 -12.36
C PRO A 265 27.48 -0.37 -13.32
N ALA A 266 27.02 -0.12 -14.54
CA ALA A 266 27.79 0.68 -15.49
C ALA A 266 27.90 2.13 -14.99
N PRO A 267 29.06 2.82 -15.19
CA PRO A 267 29.17 4.24 -14.89
C PRO A 267 28.11 5.02 -15.68
N SER A 268 27.27 5.77 -14.99
CA SER A 268 26.24 6.61 -15.60
C SER A 268 26.56 8.08 -15.39
N GLN A 269 26.31 8.91 -16.41
CA GLN A 269 26.13 10.33 -16.19
C GLN A 269 24.62 10.54 -16.03
N GLY A 270 24.16 10.75 -14.79
CA GLY A 270 22.74 10.93 -14.50
C GLY A 270 22.15 12.06 -15.34
N PRO A 271 21.05 11.81 -16.04
CA PRO A 271 20.39 12.82 -16.84
C PRO A 271 19.73 13.89 -15.94
N VAL A 272 19.67 15.13 -16.41
CA VAL A 272 18.92 16.22 -15.73
C VAL A 272 17.43 15.93 -15.83
N LEU A 273 16.71 16.20 -14.73
CA LEU A 273 15.26 16.04 -14.62
C LEU A 273 14.60 17.42 -14.61
N ASP A 274 13.74 17.66 -15.60
CA ASP A 274 12.83 18.80 -15.64
C ASP A 274 11.39 18.31 -15.66
N PHE A 275 10.51 18.96 -14.90
CA PHE A 275 9.09 18.61 -14.95
C PHE A 275 8.20 19.79 -14.59
N ARG A 276 7.00 19.79 -15.21
CA ARG A 276 5.84 20.57 -14.78
C ARG A 276 4.68 19.60 -14.69
N LEU A 277 4.09 19.50 -13.50
CA LEU A 277 3.01 18.58 -13.20
C LEU A 277 1.80 19.33 -12.71
N THR A 278 0.65 19.02 -13.30
CA THR A 278 -0.64 19.45 -12.80
C THR A 278 -1.54 18.23 -12.62
N ALA A 279 -2.19 18.11 -11.47
CA ALA A 279 -3.12 17.04 -11.19
C ALA A 279 -4.25 17.50 -10.28
N ARG A 280 -5.42 16.89 -10.46
CA ARG A 280 -6.56 17.05 -9.56
C ARG A 280 -6.87 15.71 -8.90
N LEU A 281 -6.73 15.65 -7.58
CA LEU A 281 -6.93 14.48 -6.75
C LEU A 281 -8.14 14.71 -5.84
N GLY A 282 -9.34 14.42 -6.32
CA GLY A 282 -10.57 14.80 -5.65
C GLY A 282 -10.73 16.31 -5.59
N SER A 283 -10.75 16.91 -4.39
CA SER A 283 -10.75 18.36 -4.18
C SER A 283 -9.34 18.98 -4.15
N PHE A 284 -8.29 18.16 -4.06
CA PHE A 284 -6.91 18.64 -3.97
C PHE A 284 -6.33 18.96 -5.35
N HIS A 285 -5.72 20.14 -5.48
CA HIS A 285 -5.04 20.59 -6.69
C HIS A 285 -3.54 20.58 -6.47
N LEU A 286 -2.81 19.94 -7.38
CA LEU A 286 -1.37 19.87 -7.39
C LEU A 286 -0.83 20.66 -8.58
N GLY A 287 0.07 21.62 -8.31
CA GLY A 287 0.80 22.36 -9.32
C GLY A 287 2.28 22.45 -8.93
N VAL A 288 3.13 21.73 -9.63
CA VAL A 288 4.57 21.64 -9.33
C VAL A 288 5.37 21.85 -10.60
N GLU A 289 6.34 22.74 -10.55
CA GLU A 289 7.35 22.93 -11.60
C GLU A 289 8.73 22.89 -10.97
N HIS A 290 9.67 22.21 -11.64
CA HIS A 290 11.08 22.18 -11.29
C HIS A 290 11.93 22.19 -12.55
N ARG A 291 12.93 23.07 -12.57
CA ARG A 291 13.97 23.13 -13.58
C ARG A 291 15.29 23.19 -12.86
N GLY A 292 15.90 22.05 -12.67
CA GLY A 292 17.13 21.91 -11.89
C GLY A 292 18.35 21.74 -12.75
N GLU A 293 19.48 22.21 -12.22
CA GLU A 293 20.81 21.88 -12.75
C GLU A 293 21.41 20.67 -12.03
N GLY A 294 20.88 20.35 -10.84
CA GLY A 294 21.31 19.25 -10.00
C GLY A 294 20.73 17.90 -10.40
N ARG A 295 21.43 16.83 -10.03
CA ARG A 295 20.96 15.44 -10.28
C ARG A 295 20.06 14.92 -9.18
N ASN A 296 20.21 15.44 -7.95
CA ASN A 296 19.51 14.96 -6.78
C ASN A 296 18.63 16.07 -6.23
N LEU A 297 17.33 15.85 -6.30
CA LEU A 297 16.30 16.78 -5.84
C LEU A 297 15.68 16.27 -4.53
N ALA A 298 15.53 17.11 -3.52
CA ALA A 298 14.66 16.85 -2.38
C ALA A 298 13.35 17.61 -2.52
N ILE A 299 12.26 16.99 -2.10
CA ILE A 299 10.95 17.62 -1.93
C ILE A 299 10.61 17.59 -0.45
N LEU A 300 10.71 18.75 0.20
CA LEU A 300 10.37 18.96 1.61
C LEU A 300 8.98 19.56 1.76
N GLY A 301 8.28 19.23 2.83
CA GLY A 301 6.98 19.81 3.13
C GLY A 301 6.20 19.05 4.19
N ALA A 302 5.10 19.63 4.67
CA ALA A 302 4.22 19.01 5.66
C ALA A 302 3.53 17.74 5.13
N SER A 303 3.05 16.89 6.05
CA SER A 303 2.21 15.74 5.67
C SER A 303 0.96 16.20 4.95
N GLY A 304 0.58 15.51 3.87
CA GLY A 304 -0.60 15.87 3.08
C GLY A 304 -0.37 16.95 2.01
N SER A 305 0.82 17.59 1.93
CA SER A 305 1.10 18.65 0.95
C SER A 305 1.14 18.19 -0.51
N GLY A 306 1.15 16.89 -0.81
CA GLY A 306 1.16 16.36 -2.18
C GLY A 306 2.48 15.75 -2.64
N LYS A 307 3.51 15.64 -1.79
CA LYS A 307 4.85 15.12 -2.13
C LYS A 307 4.82 13.71 -2.74
N SER A 308 4.18 12.76 -2.06
CA SER A 308 4.06 11.38 -2.58
C SER A 308 3.24 11.31 -3.86
N ALA A 309 2.25 12.21 -4.03
CA ALA A 309 1.50 12.31 -5.28
C ALA A 309 2.41 12.77 -6.43
N THR A 310 3.30 13.74 -6.19
CA THR A 310 4.31 14.17 -7.16
C THR A 310 5.19 13.01 -7.59
N LEU A 311 5.72 12.20 -6.65
CA LEU A 311 6.51 11.01 -7.01
C LEU A 311 5.70 10.00 -7.83
N ARG A 312 4.43 9.75 -7.48
CA ARG A 312 3.57 8.81 -8.20
C ARG A 312 3.21 9.30 -9.61
N LEU A 313 3.10 10.61 -9.83
CA LEU A 313 2.96 11.23 -11.16
C LEU A 313 4.25 11.06 -11.97
N LEU A 314 5.42 11.34 -11.39
CA LEU A 314 6.72 11.10 -12.03
C LEU A 314 6.90 9.62 -12.39
N ALA A 315 6.51 8.72 -11.49
CA ALA A 315 6.56 7.27 -11.73
C ALA A 315 5.57 6.79 -12.82
N GLY A 316 4.55 7.59 -13.17
CA GLY A 316 3.53 7.23 -14.15
C GLY A 316 2.47 6.26 -13.62
N VAL A 317 2.37 6.10 -12.30
CA VAL A 317 1.34 5.26 -11.66
C VAL A 317 0.07 6.05 -11.33
N LEU A 318 0.17 7.37 -11.26
CA LEU A 318 -0.97 8.28 -11.30
C LEU A 318 -1.02 8.98 -12.68
N PRO A 319 -2.22 9.13 -13.26
CA PRO A 319 -2.37 9.86 -14.51
C PRO A 319 -2.17 11.37 -14.29
N THR A 320 -1.45 12.01 -15.20
CA THR A 320 -1.39 13.48 -15.27
C THR A 320 -2.67 14.01 -15.93
N HIS A 321 -3.28 15.03 -15.33
CA HIS A 321 -4.46 15.67 -15.88
C HIS A 321 -4.08 17.06 -16.43
N GLY A 322 -4.26 17.26 -17.74
CA GLY A 322 -4.07 18.55 -18.40
C GLY A 322 -2.99 18.56 -19.49
N ALA A 323 -3.22 19.38 -20.50
CA ALA A 323 -2.34 19.54 -21.68
C ALA A 323 -0.97 20.17 -21.38
N HIS A 324 -0.73 20.61 -20.14
CA HIS A 324 0.48 21.35 -19.76
C HIS A 324 1.46 20.57 -18.88
N SER A 325 1.17 19.32 -18.55
CA SER A 325 2.12 18.48 -17.81
C SER A 325 3.20 17.95 -18.74
N HIS A 326 4.46 18.17 -18.41
CA HIS A 326 5.60 17.54 -19.08
C HIS A 326 6.59 16.98 -18.07
N ILE A 327 7.32 15.96 -18.47
CA ILE A 327 8.38 15.32 -17.68
C ILE A 327 9.50 14.99 -18.64
N THR A 328 10.63 15.64 -18.53
CA THR A 328 11.81 15.36 -19.35
C THR A 328 12.96 14.86 -18.49
N LEU A 329 13.60 13.79 -18.93
CA LEU A 329 14.75 13.20 -18.29
C LEU A 329 15.88 13.07 -19.33
N GLY A 330 16.87 13.97 -19.26
CA GLY A 330 17.93 14.06 -20.25
C GLY A 330 17.42 14.25 -21.67
N GLY A 331 16.44 15.14 -21.85
CA GLY A 331 15.82 15.46 -23.14
C GLY A 331 14.78 14.43 -23.62
N ARG A 332 14.58 13.30 -22.92
CA ARG A 332 13.54 12.32 -23.25
C ARG A 332 12.24 12.67 -22.53
N ASP A 333 11.16 12.82 -23.29
CA ASP A 333 9.82 12.97 -22.71
C ASP A 333 9.30 11.66 -22.12
N LEU A 334 8.90 11.70 -20.84
CA LEU A 334 8.33 10.59 -20.10
C LEU A 334 6.83 10.75 -19.87
N ALA A 335 6.23 11.92 -20.12
CA ALA A 335 4.85 12.22 -19.75
C ALA A 335 3.86 11.27 -20.43
N ALA A 336 4.05 10.98 -21.72
CA ALA A 336 3.19 10.08 -22.49
C ALA A 336 3.47 8.59 -22.24
N LEU A 337 4.58 8.25 -21.57
CA LEU A 337 4.97 6.85 -21.35
C LEU A 337 4.25 6.27 -20.11
N PRO A 338 3.68 5.05 -20.22
CA PRO A 338 3.20 4.34 -19.05
C PRO A 338 4.36 3.96 -18.12
N ALA A 339 4.06 3.71 -16.84
CA ALA A 339 5.06 3.48 -15.80
C ALA A 339 6.09 2.39 -16.17
N GLU A 340 5.64 1.30 -16.82
CA GLU A 340 6.48 0.18 -17.22
C GLU A 340 7.57 0.52 -18.25
N HIS A 341 7.44 1.64 -18.96
CA HIS A 341 8.37 2.07 -20.00
C HIS A 341 9.20 3.31 -19.64
N ARG A 342 9.00 3.89 -18.44
CA ARG A 342 9.74 5.08 -17.98
C ARG A 342 11.17 4.76 -17.55
N GLY A 343 11.50 3.52 -17.16
CA GLY A 343 12.84 3.14 -16.69
C GLY A 343 13.18 3.74 -15.33
N ILE A 344 12.19 3.81 -14.43
CA ILE A 344 12.29 4.45 -13.12
C ILE A 344 12.39 3.37 -12.03
N GLY A 345 13.30 3.57 -11.07
CA GLY A 345 13.29 2.86 -9.79
C GLY A 345 12.43 3.61 -8.78
N TYR A 346 11.46 2.94 -8.17
CA TYR A 346 10.57 3.56 -7.18
C TYR A 346 10.58 2.80 -5.87
N LEU A 347 10.93 3.51 -4.79
CA LEU A 347 10.83 3.05 -3.41
C LEU A 347 9.72 3.84 -2.71
N PRO A 348 8.53 3.28 -2.51
CA PRO A 348 7.46 3.93 -1.78
C PRO A 348 7.74 3.96 -0.27
N GLN A 349 6.99 4.77 0.47
CA GLN A 349 7.09 4.95 1.92
C GLN A 349 7.07 3.63 2.70
N HIS A 350 6.22 2.69 2.32
CA HIS A 350 6.28 1.30 2.76
C HIS A 350 6.99 0.45 1.70
N PRO A 351 7.90 -0.45 2.07
CA PRO A 351 8.73 -1.19 1.09
C PRO A 351 7.95 -2.09 0.13
N THR A 352 6.65 -2.30 0.33
CA THR A 352 5.70 -3.00 -0.57
C THR A 352 6.30 -4.26 -1.20
N LEU A 353 6.89 -5.12 -0.36
CA LEU A 353 7.43 -6.39 -0.81
C LEU A 353 6.30 -7.37 -1.15
N LEU A 354 6.53 -8.24 -2.12
CA LEU A 354 5.57 -9.25 -2.54
C LEU A 354 5.64 -10.45 -1.58
N PRO A 355 4.58 -10.78 -0.82
CA PRO A 355 4.67 -11.72 0.30
C PRO A 355 4.96 -13.17 -0.14
N HIS A 356 4.75 -13.50 -1.41
CA HIS A 356 4.96 -14.82 -1.97
C HIS A 356 6.37 -15.03 -2.56
N LEU A 357 7.21 -13.98 -2.61
CA LEU A 357 8.55 -14.01 -3.18
C LEU A 357 9.62 -13.88 -2.09
N ARG A 358 10.73 -14.63 -2.24
CA ARG A 358 11.93 -14.50 -1.42
C ARG A 358 12.70 -13.23 -1.77
N VAL A 359 13.63 -12.81 -0.93
CA VAL A 359 14.47 -11.63 -1.15
C VAL A 359 15.15 -11.67 -2.52
N TRP A 360 15.77 -12.79 -2.90
CA TRP A 360 16.37 -12.94 -4.23
C TRP A 360 15.36 -12.73 -5.36
N GLU A 361 14.19 -13.37 -5.24
CA GLU A 361 13.10 -13.25 -6.22
C GLU A 361 12.51 -11.84 -6.27
N GLN A 362 12.51 -11.12 -5.15
CA GLN A 362 12.12 -9.70 -5.10
C GLN A 362 13.07 -8.84 -5.93
N VAL A 363 14.38 -9.01 -5.71
CA VAL A 363 15.40 -8.17 -6.35
C VAL A 363 15.48 -8.44 -7.85
N THR A 364 15.27 -9.71 -8.26
CA THR A 364 15.25 -10.12 -9.69
C THR A 364 13.86 -10.03 -10.32
N PHE A 365 12.84 -9.51 -9.62
CA PHE A 365 11.46 -9.49 -10.11
C PHE A 365 11.26 -8.58 -11.33
N GLY A 366 12.03 -7.51 -11.44
CA GLY A 366 11.88 -6.54 -12.52
C GLY A 366 12.10 -7.16 -13.92
N VAL A 367 11.31 -6.71 -14.90
CA VAL A 367 11.48 -7.14 -16.30
C VAL A 367 12.83 -6.68 -16.81
N GLY A 368 13.66 -7.63 -17.29
CA GLY A 368 15.01 -7.35 -17.77
C GLY A 368 16.04 -7.13 -16.65
N SER A 369 15.72 -7.47 -15.37
CA SER A 369 16.73 -7.44 -14.30
C SER A 369 17.89 -8.37 -14.60
N ASP A 370 19.13 -7.86 -14.42
CA ASP A 370 20.34 -8.64 -14.53
C ASP A 370 20.64 -9.36 -13.20
N PRO A 371 20.69 -10.70 -13.18
CA PRO A 371 21.00 -11.44 -11.96
C PRO A 371 22.36 -11.10 -11.35
N ALA A 372 23.39 -10.79 -12.15
CA ALA A 372 24.72 -10.44 -11.64
C ALA A 372 24.71 -9.06 -10.96
N LEU A 373 23.97 -8.11 -11.51
CA LEU A 373 23.74 -6.80 -10.89
C LEU A 373 22.86 -6.92 -9.63
N ALA A 374 21.84 -7.76 -9.65
CA ALA A 374 21.03 -8.05 -8.47
C ALA A 374 21.88 -8.61 -7.33
N ALA A 375 22.80 -9.54 -7.62
CA ALA A 375 23.76 -10.06 -6.64
C ALA A 375 24.69 -8.97 -6.09
N PHE A 376 25.16 -8.04 -6.94
CA PHE A 376 25.95 -6.88 -6.50
C PHE A 376 25.17 -6.01 -5.50
N TRP A 377 23.91 -5.69 -5.79
CA TRP A 377 23.10 -4.88 -4.88
C TRP A 377 22.75 -5.61 -3.58
N LEU A 378 22.55 -6.94 -3.59
CA LEU A 378 22.38 -7.71 -2.37
C LEU A 378 23.62 -7.65 -1.48
N ASP A 379 24.81 -7.78 -2.06
CA ASP A 379 26.06 -7.68 -1.32
C ASP A 379 26.28 -6.26 -0.78
N ARG A 380 26.15 -5.24 -1.64
CA ARG A 380 26.36 -3.83 -1.28
C ARG A 380 25.41 -3.35 -0.18
N LEU A 381 24.19 -3.86 -0.15
CA LEU A 381 23.15 -3.54 0.84
C LEU A 381 23.14 -4.49 2.03
N LYS A 382 24.14 -5.40 2.15
CA LYS A 382 24.27 -6.38 3.25
C LYS A 382 23.06 -7.31 3.38
N LEU A 383 22.58 -7.84 2.27
CA LEU A 383 21.38 -8.69 2.17
C LEU A 383 21.67 -10.11 1.70
N THR A 384 22.94 -10.45 1.38
CA THR A 384 23.34 -11.72 0.79
C THR A 384 22.87 -12.93 1.61
N GLU A 385 23.03 -12.87 2.94
CA GLU A 385 22.61 -13.95 3.85
C GLU A 385 21.08 -14.05 3.99
N LEU A 386 20.36 -13.02 3.53
CA LEU A 386 18.90 -12.97 3.60
C LEU A 386 18.23 -13.37 2.29
N ALA A 387 19.00 -13.74 1.25
CA ALA A 387 18.51 -14.03 -0.11
C ALA A 387 17.36 -15.06 -0.15
N ASP A 388 17.37 -16.04 0.75
CA ASP A 388 16.35 -17.09 0.85
C ASP A 388 15.17 -16.76 1.76
N ARG A 389 15.19 -15.61 2.46
CA ARG A 389 14.13 -15.24 3.39
C ARG A 389 12.92 -14.66 2.67
N TYR A 390 11.75 -14.81 3.31
CA TYR A 390 10.51 -14.17 2.90
C TYR A 390 10.34 -12.82 3.61
N PRO A 391 9.49 -11.91 3.09
CA PRO A 391 9.27 -10.59 3.67
C PRO A 391 8.87 -10.57 5.14
N ASP A 392 8.08 -11.54 5.59
CA ASP A 392 7.65 -11.71 6.99
C ASP A 392 8.78 -12.10 7.97
N GLN A 393 9.95 -12.43 7.44
CA GLN A 393 11.15 -12.79 8.20
C GLN A 393 12.18 -11.65 8.26
N LEU A 394 11.84 -10.46 7.77
CA LEU A 394 12.72 -9.30 7.67
C LEU A 394 12.35 -8.23 8.70
N SER A 395 13.36 -7.53 9.23
CA SER A 395 13.12 -6.27 9.95
C SER A 395 12.69 -5.15 8.99
N GLY A 396 12.10 -4.08 9.51
CA GLY A 396 11.69 -2.93 8.69
C GLY A 396 12.83 -2.32 7.87
N GLY A 397 14.02 -2.19 8.48
CA GLY A 397 15.22 -1.70 7.79
C GLY A 397 15.72 -2.67 6.71
N GLN A 398 15.68 -3.98 6.96
CA GLN A 398 16.02 -5.01 5.98
C GLN A 398 15.06 -4.99 4.80
N ALA A 399 13.75 -4.90 5.07
CA ALA A 399 12.73 -4.81 4.04
C ALA A 399 12.91 -3.58 3.14
N ARG A 400 13.29 -2.42 3.71
CA ARG A 400 13.62 -1.20 2.93
C ARG A 400 14.85 -1.38 2.05
N ARG A 401 15.91 -1.97 2.59
CA ARG A 401 17.11 -2.28 1.79
C ARG A 401 16.78 -3.23 0.63
N VAL A 402 15.92 -4.23 0.84
CA VAL A 402 15.43 -5.12 -0.23
C VAL A 402 14.64 -4.34 -1.28
N GLY A 403 13.75 -3.42 -0.87
CA GLY A 403 13.04 -2.52 -1.78
C GLY A 403 13.98 -1.66 -2.63
N LEU A 404 15.04 -1.12 -2.00
CA LEU A 404 16.07 -0.34 -2.69
C LEU A 404 16.88 -1.22 -3.65
N ALA A 405 17.33 -2.41 -3.24
CA ALA A 405 18.02 -3.38 -4.12
C ALA A 405 17.17 -3.70 -5.35
N ARG A 406 15.88 -3.97 -5.14
CA ARG A 406 14.91 -4.25 -6.22
C ARG A 406 14.78 -3.08 -7.20
N ALA A 407 14.73 -1.84 -6.71
CA ALA A 407 14.64 -0.66 -7.55
C ALA A 407 15.92 -0.45 -8.38
N LEU A 408 17.10 -0.73 -7.81
CA LEU A 408 18.40 -0.53 -8.44
C LEU A 408 18.81 -1.65 -9.41
N ALA A 409 18.29 -2.88 -9.23
CA ALA A 409 18.67 -4.05 -10.02
C ALA A 409 18.30 -3.99 -11.52
N ARG A 410 17.59 -2.95 -11.95
CA ARG A 410 17.23 -2.69 -13.35
C ARG A 410 18.07 -1.56 -14.00
N GLU A 411 19.06 -1.04 -13.32
CA GLU A 411 19.80 0.16 -13.78
C GLU A 411 18.85 1.31 -14.15
N PRO A 412 18.03 1.81 -13.18
CA PRO A 412 17.09 2.86 -13.49
C PRO A 412 17.82 4.15 -13.87
N ARG A 413 17.19 4.97 -14.72
CA ARG A 413 17.72 6.31 -15.07
C ARG A 413 17.35 7.37 -14.05
N LEU A 414 16.28 7.13 -13.28
CA LEU A 414 15.77 7.99 -12.23
C LEU A 414 15.33 7.12 -11.03
N LEU A 415 15.76 7.50 -9.83
CA LEU A 415 15.39 6.85 -8.57
C LEU A 415 14.45 7.76 -7.79
N LEU A 416 13.25 7.30 -7.52
CA LEU A 416 12.24 7.99 -6.72
C LEU A 416 12.17 7.35 -5.33
N LEU A 417 12.33 8.14 -4.28
CA LEU A 417 12.40 7.71 -2.89
C LEU A 417 11.35 8.46 -2.07
N ASP A 418 10.35 7.74 -1.59
CA ASP A 418 9.26 8.30 -0.79
C ASP A 418 9.50 8.00 0.70
N GLU A 419 9.93 9.00 1.46
CA GLU A 419 10.27 8.90 2.89
C GLU A 419 11.10 7.65 3.25
N PRO A 420 12.26 7.42 2.64
CA PRO A 420 13.00 6.17 2.77
C PRO A 420 13.50 5.89 4.19
N PHE A 421 13.48 6.87 5.08
CA PHE A 421 14.00 6.77 6.46
C PHE A 421 12.91 6.78 7.54
N ALA A 422 11.64 7.01 7.17
CA ALA A 422 10.55 7.12 8.13
C ALA A 422 10.35 5.82 8.93
N GLY A 423 10.12 5.94 10.26
CA GLY A 423 9.85 4.81 11.14
C GLY A 423 11.04 3.85 11.36
N LEU A 424 12.27 4.30 11.10
CA LEU A 424 13.49 3.57 11.45
C LEU A 424 14.10 4.13 12.74
N ASP A 425 14.67 3.25 13.56
CA ASP A 425 15.47 3.63 14.71
C ASP A 425 16.70 4.43 14.26
N ALA A 426 17.19 5.36 15.11
CA ALA A 426 18.27 6.28 14.76
C ALA A 426 19.52 5.59 14.19
N PRO A 427 20.08 4.51 14.78
CA PRO A 427 21.27 3.85 14.23
C PRO A 427 21.03 3.25 12.82
N VAL A 428 19.85 2.66 12.59
CA VAL A 428 19.47 2.05 11.32
C VAL A 428 19.25 3.13 10.26
N ARG A 429 18.64 4.26 10.66
CA ARG A 429 18.44 5.44 9.80
C ARG A 429 19.78 6.00 9.33
N ASP A 430 20.73 6.22 10.23
CA ASP A 430 22.05 6.76 9.91
C ASP A 430 22.88 5.81 9.03
N GLU A 431 22.76 4.51 9.26
CA GLU A 431 23.39 3.52 8.37
C GLU A 431 22.79 3.60 6.95
N LEU A 432 21.46 3.67 6.83
CA LEU A 432 20.79 3.73 5.54
C LEU A 432 21.04 5.07 4.81
N ARG A 433 21.10 6.20 5.54
CA ARG A 433 21.50 7.52 5.00
C ARG A 433 22.89 7.47 4.37
N ARG A 434 23.89 6.95 5.12
CA ARG A 434 25.26 6.81 4.62
C ARG A 434 25.34 5.88 3.41
N LEU A 435 24.63 4.78 3.47
CA LEU A 435 24.58 3.81 2.37
C LEU A 435 23.98 4.43 1.10
N LEU A 436 22.83 5.11 1.22
CA LEU A 436 22.17 5.77 0.09
C LEU A 436 23.04 6.88 -0.50
N ARG A 437 23.69 7.70 0.35
CA ARG A 437 24.64 8.71 -0.10
C ARG A 437 25.79 8.11 -0.92
N THR A 438 26.33 6.99 -0.46
CA THR A 438 27.38 6.26 -1.16
C THR A 438 26.89 5.75 -2.52
N VAL A 439 25.71 5.12 -2.56
CA VAL A 439 25.08 4.62 -3.79
C VAL A 439 24.90 5.75 -4.80
N LEU A 440 24.30 6.88 -4.40
CA LEU A 440 24.04 8.02 -5.28
C LEU A 440 25.35 8.62 -5.85
N ARG A 441 26.40 8.68 -5.04
CA ARG A 441 27.73 9.18 -5.48
C ARG A 441 28.43 8.23 -6.44
N GLU A 442 28.41 6.92 -6.17
CA GLU A 442 29.09 5.90 -6.97
C GLU A 442 28.40 5.67 -8.33
N THR A 443 27.06 5.71 -8.35
CA THR A 443 26.28 5.46 -9.57
C THR A 443 26.04 6.72 -10.40
N ALA A 444 26.25 7.90 -9.83
CA ALA A 444 25.86 9.19 -10.42
C ALA A 444 24.41 9.21 -10.94
N LEU A 445 23.52 8.48 -10.26
CA LEU A 445 22.11 8.31 -10.60
C LEU A 445 21.32 9.58 -10.27
N THR A 446 20.41 9.97 -11.13
CA THR A 446 19.45 11.04 -10.83
C THR A 446 18.43 10.54 -9.82
N SER A 447 18.14 11.33 -8.77
CA SER A 447 17.17 10.93 -7.74
C SER A 447 16.24 12.07 -7.34
N VAL A 448 15.01 11.68 -6.93
CA VAL A 448 14.07 12.56 -6.23
C VAL A 448 13.74 11.92 -4.89
N LEU A 449 14.07 12.64 -3.83
CA LEU A 449 13.83 12.26 -2.45
C LEU A 449 12.67 13.07 -1.88
N VAL A 450 11.64 12.42 -1.41
CA VAL A 450 10.60 13.04 -0.57
C VAL A 450 10.95 12.77 0.88
N THR A 451 11.01 13.82 1.67
CA THR A 451 11.24 13.76 3.12
C THR A 451 10.58 14.94 3.83
N HIS A 452 10.42 14.84 5.13
CA HIS A 452 10.05 15.97 6.00
C HIS A 452 11.23 16.43 6.87
N ASP A 453 12.40 15.79 6.74
CA ASP A 453 13.60 16.07 7.51
C ASP A 453 14.59 16.90 6.65
N PRO A 454 14.89 18.17 7.03
CA PRO A 454 15.85 19.00 6.32
C PRO A 454 17.26 18.41 6.25
N ASP A 455 17.66 17.60 7.25
CA ASP A 455 18.97 16.94 7.27
C ASP A 455 19.10 15.91 6.15
N ASP A 456 18.01 15.21 5.82
CA ASP A 456 18.00 14.27 4.70
C ASP A 456 18.26 15.01 3.36
N ALA A 457 17.62 16.16 3.18
CA ALA A 457 17.81 16.99 2.00
C ALA A 457 19.26 17.53 1.93
N ALA A 458 19.78 18.06 3.03
CA ALA A 458 21.15 18.56 3.12
C ALA A 458 22.20 17.48 2.79
N LEU A 459 21.94 16.24 3.21
CA LEU A 459 22.86 15.12 3.04
C LEU A 459 22.86 14.53 1.63
N LEU A 460 21.69 14.51 0.96
CA LEU A 460 21.45 13.67 -0.22
C LEU A 460 21.11 14.44 -1.49
N SER A 461 20.76 15.73 -1.40
CA SER A 461 20.28 16.52 -2.54
C SER A 461 21.11 17.74 -2.83
N GLN A 462 21.13 18.13 -4.12
CA GLN A 462 21.75 19.35 -4.61
C GLN A 462 20.71 20.48 -4.70
N ASP A 463 19.48 20.15 -5.10
CA ASP A 463 18.36 21.05 -5.21
C ASP A 463 17.24 20.64 -4.23
N THR A 464 16.46 21.60 -3.78
CA THR A 464 15.34 21.37 -2.84
C THR A 464 14.12 22.20 -3.24
N LEU A 465 12.97 21.51 -3.31
CA LEU A 465 11.64 22.12 -3.38
C LEU A 465 11.01 22.13 -1.99
N LEU A 466 10.63 23.30 -1.51
CA LEU A 466 9.72 23.42 -0.37
C LEU A 466 8.28 23.42 -0.86
N PHE A 467 7.45 22.58 -0.27
CA PHE A 467 6.14 22.26 -0.79
C PHE A 467 5.04 22.38 0.27
N ALA A 468 4.01 23.16 0.00
CA ALA A 468 2.83 23.27 0.85
C ALA A 468 1.56 23.35 0.00
N ASP A 469 0.47 22.75 0.48
CA ASP A 469 -0.89 22.83 -0.08
C ASP A 469 -0.98 22.63 -1.60
N GLY A 470 -0.15 21.74 -2.13
CA GLY A 470 -0.14 21.41 -3.56
C GLY A 470 0.69 22.36 -4.43
N ALA A 471 1.39 23.33 -3.85
CA ALA A 471 2.20 24.31 -4.57
C ALA A 471 3.65 24.38 -4.06
N VAL A 472 4.54 24.85 -4.91
CA VAL A 472 5.94 25.12 -4.57
C VAL A 472 6.03 26.47 -3.87
N LEU A 473 6.57 26.50 -2.65
CA LEU A 473 6.87 27.71 -1.90
C LEU A 473 8.24 28.29 -2.28
N GLN A 474 9.22 27.40 -2.50
CA GLN A 474 10.59 27.76 -2.84
C GLN A 474 11.25 26.63 -3.62
N ASP A 475 12.04 26.98 -4.63
CA ASP A 475 12.88 26.08 -5.43
C ASP A 475 14.29 26.66 -5.50
N GLY A 476 15.31 25.81 -5.36
CA GLY A 476 16.70 26.23 -5.52
C GLY A 476 17.73 25.26 -4.94
N ALA A 477 18.99 25.70 -4.97
CA ALA A 477 20.08 24.94 -4.38
C ALA A 477 19.81 24.65 -2.91
N THR A 478 19.98 23.39 -2.48
CA THR A 478 19.61 22.93 -1.12
C THR A 478 20.19 23.82 -0.02
N ARG A 479 21.48 24.18 -0.14
CA ARG A 479 22.10 25.07 0.84
C ARG A 479 21.40 26.42 0.92
N ALA A 480 21.08 27.03 -0.21
CA ALA A 480 20.40 28.31 -0.25
C ALA A 480 19.00 28.25 0.35
N VAL A 481 18.23 27.23 0.01
CA VAL A 481 16.88 27.01 0.54
C VAL A 481 16.89 26.82 2.06
N LEU A 482 17.84 26.02 2.58
CA LEU A 482 17.93 25.73 4.02
C LEU A 482 18.43 26.93 4.84
N THR A 483 19.32 27.76 4.26
CA THR A 483 19.88 28.93 4.96
C THR A 483 19.10 30.21 4.76
N HIS A 484 18.38 30.36 3.63
CA HIS A 484 17.63 31.57 3.27
C HIS A 484 16.21 31.19 2.81
N PRO A 485 15.32 30.81 3.74
CA PRO A 485 13.92 30.54 3.41
C PRO A 485 13.25 31.78 2.77
N ALA A 486 12.41 31.55 1.77
CA ALA A 486 11.78 32.63 0.98
C ALA A 486 10.65 33.37 1.73
N GLY A 487 10.22 32.88 2.88
CA GLY A 487 9.18 33.50 3.69
C GLY A 487 8.94 32.76 5.01
N PRO A 488 8.06 33.29 5.86
CA PRO A 488 7.76 32.70 7.17
C PRO A 488 7.25 31.25 7.09
N SER A 489 6.43 30.94 6.08
CA SER A 489 5.93 29.58 5.85
C SER A 489 7.04 28.61 5.48
N ALA A 490 7.99 29.03 4.65
CA ALA A 490 9.19 28.25 4.30
C ALA A 490 10.07 28.03 5.54
N ALA A 491 10.31 29.08 6.34
CA ALA A 491 11.08 28.99 7.58
C ALA A 491 10.47 27.99 8.58
N ARG A 492 9.15 28.00 8.75
CA ARG A 492 8.44 27.01 9.62
C ARG A 492 8.60 25.58 9.14
N LEU A 493 8.48 25.36 7.84
CA LEU A 493 8.67 24.02 7.26
C LEU A 493 10.10 23.48 7.47
N LEU A 494 11.07 24.37 7.55
CA LEU A 494 12.47 24.04 7.84
C LEU A 494 12.75 23.89 9.34
N GLY A 495 11.73 24.06 10.20
CA GLY A 495 11.87 23.90 11.65
C GLY A 495 12.48 25.12 12.35
N VAL A 496 12.55 26.28 11.67
CA VAL A 496 13.00 27.53 12.32
C VAL A 496 11.95 27.94 13.37
N ARG A 497 12.37 28.13 14.60
CA ARG A 497 11.48 28.44 15.73
C ARG A 497 11.36 29.94 15.97
N ASN A 498 12.47 30.68 15.83
CA ASN A 498 12.47 32.12 16.02
C ASN A 498 11.95 32.82 14.78
N ILE A 499 10.65 33.02 14.71
CA ILE A 499 9.96 33.74 13.64
C ILE A 499 9.07 34.80 14.28
N GLY A 500 9.28 36.05 13.90
CA GLY A 500 8.52 37.18 14.45
C GLY A 500 8.06 38.17 13.39
N GLN A 501 7.32 39.18 13.86
CA GLN A 501 6.92 40.34 13.08
C GLN A 501 7.53 41.61 13.70
N GLY A 502 7.84 42.57 12.89
CA GLY A 502 8.42 43.83 13.35
C GLY A 502 8.37 44.92 12.27
N TYR A 503 9.13 45.97 12.50
CA TYR A 503 9.28 47.08 11.58
C TYR A 503 10.78 47.36 11.38
N VAL A 504 11.18 47.63 10.16
CA VAL A 504 12.49 48.21 9.88
C VAL A 504 12.31 49.74 9.77
N ASN A 505 12.95 50.49 10.65
CA ASN A 505 12.86 51.95 10.67
C ASN A 505 13.74 52.60 9.60
N ALA A 506 13.72 53.93 9.49
CA ALA A 506 14.48 54.69 8.50
C ALA A 506 16.02 54.59 8.69
N ASP A 507 16.49 54.22 9.89
CA ASP A 507 17.91 54.01 10.20
C ASP A 507 18.38 52.57 9.90
N GLY A 508 17.51 51.73 9.32
CA GLY A 508 17.82 50.33 9.03
C GLY A 508 17.80 49.40 10.24
N VAL A 509 17.15 49.80 11.34
CA VAL A 509 17.06 48.98 12.56
C VAL A 509 15.74 48.20 12.53
N LEU A 510 15.83 46.89 12.66
CA LEU A 510 14.69 45.99 12.92
C LEU A 510 14.25 46.21 14.37
N GLU A 511 13.00 46.57 14.57
CA GLU A 511 12.34 46.65 15.87
C GLU A 511 11.20 45.64 15.95
N SER A 512 11.31 44.72 16.93
CA SER A 512 10.30 43.69 17.21
C SER A 512 10.22 43.47 18.71
N GLY A 513 9.37 44.21 19.39
CA GLY A 513 9.29 44.26 20.85
C GLY A 513 10.60 44.72 21.49
N ALA A 514 11.17 43.89 22.38
CA ALA A 514 12.47 44.13 23.01
C ALA A 514 13.67 43.92 22.07
N LEU A 515 13.45 43.30 20.91
CA LEU A 515 14.50 43.00 19.93
C LEU A 515 14.78 44.24 19.06
N ARG A 516 16.04 44.71 19.09
CA ARG A 516 16.52 45.80 18.22
C ARG A 516 17.83 45.39 17.57
N ILE A 517 17.82 45.28 16.23
CA ILE A 517 18.96 44.78 15.45
C ILE A 517 19.22 45.74 14.28
N ALA A 518 20.40 46.34 14.21
CA ALA A 518 20.83 47.15 13.08
C ALA A 518 21.19 46.26 11.89
N LEU A 519 20.45 46.33 10.80
CA LEU A 519 20.63 45.49 9.60
C LEU A 519 21.65 46.15 8.65
N PRO A 520 22.70 45.41 8.18
CA PRO A 520 23.84 46.01 7.48
C PRO A 520 23.51 46.61 6.07
N ASP A 521 22.47 46.13 5.36
CA ASP A 521 22.33 46.39 3.92
C ASP A 521 20.93 46.86 3.45
N ARG A 522 20.02 47.25 4.36
CA ARG A 522 18.66 47.59 3.97
C ARG A 522 18.15 48.82 4.73
N ILE A 523 18.38 49.99 4.18
CA ILE A 523 17.72 51.20 4.64
C ILE A 523 16.47 51.40 3.78
N PRO A 524 15.25 51.07 4.26
CA PRO A 524 14.03 51.42 3.54
C PRO A 524 13.85 52.93 3.62
N THR A 525 13.31 53.52 2.54
CA THR A 525 13.00 54.96 2.49
C THR A 525 11.84 55.36 3.41
N ALA A 526 11.14 54.39 3.99
CA ALA A 526 10.06 54.59 4.97
C ALA A 526 9.98 53.36 5.90
N PRO A 527 9.46 53.49 7.12
CA PRO A 527 9.24 52.35 8.02
C PRO A 527 8.41 51.28 7.31
N THR A 528 8.96 50.05 7.26
CA THR A 528 8.37 48.93 6.53
C THR A 528 8.07 47.79 7.50
N ALA A 529 6.82 47.33 7.50
CA ALA A 529 6.44 46.16 8.24
C ALA A 529 7.12 44.90 7.64
N VAL A 530 7.73 44.08 8.49
CA VAL A 530 8.48 42.89 8.08
C VAL A 530 8.14 41.70 8.96
N ALA A 531 8.21 40.52 8.37
CA ALA A 531 8.45 39.29 9.14
C ALA A 531 9.96 39.00 9.17
N TRP A 532 10.42 38.36 10.22
CA TRP A 532 11.83 38.04 10.37
C TRP A 532 12.01 36.63 10.94
N CYS A 533 13.18 36.05 10.73
CA CYS A 533 13.59 34.84 11.46
C CYS A 533 15.08 34.84 11.75
N VAL A 534 15.44 34.01 12.74
CA VAL A 534 16.84 33.68 13.06
C VAL A 534 16.91 32.23 13.53
N GLN A 535 17.97 31.53 13.13
CA GLN A 535 18.18 30.16 13.58
C GLN A 535 18.55 30.11 15.06
N PRO A 536 18.08 29.13 15.86
CA PRO A 536 18.42 29.02 17.29
C PRO A 536 19.90 28.95 17.59
N HIS A 537 20.70 28.40 16.69
CA HIS A 537 22.16 28.28 16.86
C HIS A 537 22.94 29.56 16.52
N ASP A 538 22.30 30.53 15.89
CA ASP A 538 22.90 31.82 15.59
C ASP A 538 22.71 32.83 16.75
N VAL A 539 21.78 32.57 17.65
CA VAL A 539 21.60 33.34 18.87
C VAL A 539 22.73 32.99 19.84
N ARG A 540 23.43 33.99 20.38
CA ARG A 540 24.63 33.82 21.19
C ARG A 540 24.48 34.43 22.60
N LEU A 541 25.13 33.85 23.60
CA LEU A 541 25.30 34.50 24.91
C LEU A 541 26.27 35.67 24.77
N ALA A 542 25.89 36.84 25.32
CA ALA A 542 26.70 38.06 25.29
C ALA A 542 27.29 38.31 26.69
N ALA A 543 28.61 38.58 26.76
CA ALA A 543 29.27 38.95 27.99
C ALA A 543 28.99 40.40 28.41
N ALA A 544 28.77 41.30 27.43
CA ALA A 544 28.41 42.71 27.64
C ALA A 544 27.56 43.20 26.48
N GLY A 545 26.63 44.11 26.72
CA GLY A 545 25.67 44.55 25.70
C GLY A 545 24.57 43.49 25.48
N GLY A 546 23.88 43.58 24.31
CA GLY A 546 22.82 42.64 23.93
C GLY A 546 21.49 42.89 24.63
N ILE A 547 20.59 41.91 24.51
CA ILE A 547 19.21 41.94 24.99
C ILE A 547 19.12 41.17 26.28
N GLU A 548 18.47 41.72 27.31
CA GLU A 548 18.25 41.00 28.57
C GLU A 548 17.14 39.97 28.39
N ALA A 549 17.37 38.76 28.90
CA ALA A 549 16.45 37.66 28.84
C ALA A 549 16.51 36.82 30.10
N VAL A 550 15.45 36.10 30.41
CA VAL A 550 15.37 35.14 31.50
C VAL A 550 15.21 33.75 30.88
N VAL A 551 15.97 32.78 31.39
CA VAL A 551 15.87 31.38 30.97
C VAL A 551 14.55 30.80 31.50
N ASP A 552 13.60 30.50 30.62
CA ASP A 552 12.26 30.01 30.96
C ASP A 552 12.20 28.47 30.90
N ASP A 553 12.99 27.85 30.02
CA ASP A 553 13.15 26.38 29.95
C ASP A 553 14.53 25.98 29.41
N VAL A 554 14.98 24.80 29.79
CA VAL A 554 16.28 24.19 29.41
C VAL A 554 16.06 22.74 29.01
N ALA A 555 16.29 22.40 27.76
CA ALA A 555 16.24 21.03 27.27
C ALA A 555 17.63 20.51 26.90
N HIS A 556 18.14 19.51 27.65
CA HIS A 556 19.43 18.89 27.35
C HIS A 556 19.29 17.84 26.23
N LEU A 557 19.83 18.15 25.05
CA LEU A 557 19.76 17.30 23.85
C LEU A 557 21.07 16.54 23.58
N GLY A 558 21.81 16.19 24.63
CA GLY A 558 23.09 15.50 24.55
C GLY A 558 24.26 16.48 24.39
N PRO A 559 24.85 16.67 23.18
CA PRO A 559 25.99 17.56 22.98
C PRO A 559 25.63 19.05 23.04
N VAL A 560 24.36 19.38 22.99
CA VAL A 560 23.84 20.76 23.05
C VAL A 560 22.70 20.85 24.04
N ALA A 561 22.47 22.06 24.55
CA ALA A 561 21.29 22.44 25.31
C ALA A 561 20.48 23.45 24.48
N GLU A 562 19.17 23.25 24.43
CA GLU A 562 18.21 24.19 23.86
C GLU A 562 17.57 24.99 25.01
N LEU A 563 17.56 26.30 24.88
CA LEU A 563 17.04 27.23 25.86
C LEU A 563 15.83 27.96 25.25
N ILE A 564 14.76 28.08 26.01
CA ILE A 564 13.70 29.03 25.74
C ILE A 564 13.94 30.23 26.65
N LEU A 565 14.13 31.37 26.03
CA LEU A 565 14.44 32.63 26.67
C LEU A 565 13.23 33.55 26.58
N ARG A 566 12.83 34.16 27.71
CA ARG A 566 11.78 35.14 27.74
C ARG A 566 12.40 36.53 27.81
N LEU A 567 12.06 37.38 26.86
CA LEU A 567 12.48 38.77 26.80
C LEU A 567 11.63 39.66 27.73
N ASP A 568 12.04 40.88 27.97
CA ASP A 568 11.36 41.84 28.88
C ASP A 568 9.93 42.20 28.44
N ASP A 569 9.62 42.09 27.15
CA ASP A 569 8.27 42.29 26.57
C ASP A 569 7.39 41.01 26.58
N GLY A 570 7.90 39.91 27.11
CA GLY A 570 7.24 38.62 27.16
C GLY A 570 7.39 37.77 25.89
N ALA A 571 8.12 38.24 24.87
CA ALA A 571 8.41 37.44 23.69
C ALA A 571 9.40 36.31 24.02
N GLU A 572 9.24 35.19 23.32
CA GLU A 572 10.12 34.03 23.47
C GLU A 572 11.18 33.99 22.37
N LEU A 573 12.40 33.63 22.72
CA LEU A 573 13.50 33.39 21.80
C LEU A 573 14.15 32.05 22.11
N THR A 574 14.23 31.16 21.14
CA THR A 574 14.92 29.87 21.29
C THR A 574 16.41 30.02 20.96
N MET A 575 17.29 29.48 21.79
CA MET A 575 18.75 29.47 21.57
C MET A 575 19.30 28.07 21.76
N THR A 576 20.33 27.72 21.00
CA THR A 576 21.07 26.46 21.16
C THR A 576 22.51 26.75 21.58
N VAL A 577 22.95 26.16 22.67
CA VAL A 577 24.33 26.30 23.19
C VAL A 577 24.99 24.93 23.36
N PRO A 578 26.35 24.83 23.35
CA PRO A 578 27.03 23.60 23.74
C PRO A 578 26.67 23.20 25.18
N ALA A 579 26.48 21.88 25.41
CA ALA A 579 26.16 21.37 26.74
C ALA A 579 27.25 21.77 27.77
N GLY A 580 26.82 22.23 28.94
CA GLY A 580 27.68 22.73 30.00
C GLY A 580 28.00 24.23 29.90
N GLN A 581 27.46 24.95 28.93
CA GLN A 581 27.58 26.42 28.81
C GLN A 581 26.22 27.12 29.02
N GLU A 582 25.18 26.37 29.31
CA GLU A 582 23.83 26.89 29.52
C GLU A 582 23.70 27.61 30.88
N PRO A 583 23.09 28.82 30.92
CA PRO A 583 22.63 29.44 32.14
C PRO A 583 21.53 28.61 32.82
N GLY A 584 21.42 28.70 34.15
CA GLY A 584 20.41 27.99 34.93
C GLY A 584 18.98 28.44 34.66
N LEU A 585 18.02 27.58 34.92
CA LEU A 585 16.59 27.90 34.83
C LEU A 585 16.25 29.08 35.75
N GLY A 586 15.56 30.09 35.23
CA GLY A 586 15.23 31.34 35.92
C GLY A 586 16.40 32.35 36.03
N GLU A 587 17.57 32.01 35.51
CA GLU A 587 18.73 32.90 35.49
C GLU A 587 18.57 34.00 34.44
N ARG A 588 19.01 35.21 34.75
CA ARG A 588 19.08 36.32 33.79
C ARG A 588 20.37 36.19 32.98
N CYS A 589 20.22 36.27 31.67
CA CYS A 589 21.34 36.27 30.75
C CYS A 589 21.20 37.41 29.75
N ARG A 590 22.27 37.69 29.03
CA ARG A 590 22.25 38.62 27.90
C ARG A 590 22.50 37.83 26.63
N VAL A 591 21.71 38.14 25.59
CA VAL A 591 21.84 37.49 24.30
C VAL A 591 22.06 38.48 23.18
N GLU A 592 22.82 38.07 22.22
CA GLU A 592 23.11 38.80 21.00
C GLU A 592 22.56 38.02 19.80
N VAL A 593 21.88 38.71 18.91
CA VAL A 593 21.44 38.19 17.62
C VAL A 593 22.27 38.91 16.54
N PRO A 594 23.24 38.21 15.90
CA PRO A 594 24.05 38.81 14.84
C PRO A 594 23.16 39.28 13.68
N ALA A 595 23.39 40.50 13.21
CA ALA A 595 22.59 41.10 12.15
C ALA A 595 22.61 40.29 10.84
N GLU A 596 23.75 39.69 10.53
CA GLU A 596 23.95 38.82 9.35
C GLU A 596 23.15 37.51 9.40
N ALA A 597 22.73 37.09 10.60
CA ALA A 597 21.94 35.88 10.80
C ALA A 597 20.43 36.11 10.68
N VAL A 598 19.99 37.38 10.67
CA VAL A 598 18.59 37.73 10.61
C VAL A 598 18.13 37.81 9.16
N ILE A 599 17.11 37.02 8.83
CA ILE A 599 16.44 37.07 7.54
C ILE A 599 15.15 37.86 7.71
N VAL A 600 14.93 38.83 6.84
CA VAL A 600 13.74 39.70 6.86
C VAL A 600 12.98 39.61 5.54
N TRP A 601 11.66 39.62 5.62
CA TRP A 601 10.75 39.66 4.47
C TRP A 601 9.76 40.80 4.60
N PRO A 602 9.52 41.59 3.53
CA PRO A 602 8.46 42.57 3.54
C PRO A 602 7.09 41.91 3.74
N THR A 603 6.28 42.42 4.66
CA THR A 603 4.88 41.97 4.79
C THR A 603 3.99 42.86 3.95
N MET A 604 3.18 42.26 3.06
CA MET A 604 2.16 43.00 2.29
C MET A 604 1.06 43.48 3.25
N ALA A 605 0.63 44.72 3.10
CA ALA A 605 -0.50 45.27 3.87
C ALA A 605 -1.77 44.46 3.57
N GLY A 606 -2.22 43.64 4.51
CA GLY A 606 -3.42 42.79 4.38
C GLY A 606 -3.25 41.33 4.82
N GLU A 607 -2.04 40.83 5.03
CA GLU A 607 -1.86 39.52 5.65
C GLU A 607 -2.21 39.60 7.15
N GLN A 608 -3.19 38.77 7.55
CA GLN A 608 -3.59 38.68 8.96
C GLN A 608 -2.39 38.30 9.83
N PRO A 609 -2.28 38.91 11.04
CA PRO A 609 -1.22 38.54 11.97
C PRO A 609 -1.25 37.01 12.21
N LEU A 610 -0.12 36.37 11.92
CA LEU A 610 0.07 34.95 12.13
C LEU A 610 -0.17 34.65 13.61
N ALA A 611 -1.31 34.01 13.93
CA ALA A 611 -1.63 33.58 15.28
C ALA A 611 -0.47 32.74 15.81
N MET A 612 0.10 33.16 16.93
CA MET A 612 1.03 32.35 17.70
C MET A 612 0.27 31.08 18.13
N VAL A 613 0.67 29.94 17.61
CA VAL A 613 0.20 28.64 18.10
C VAL A 613 0.92 28.43 19.42
N SER A 614 0.16 28.54 20.52
CA SER A 614 0.54 28.19 21.88
C SER A 614 0.83 26.69 22.02
#